data_0dbedd5a151916f47df9da46455e7cb8
#
_entry.id   0dbedd5a151916f47df9da46455e7cb8
#
_cell.length_a   1.000
_cell.length_b   1.000
_cell.length_c   1.000
_cell.angle_alpha   90.00
_cell.angle_beta   90.00
_cell.angle_gamma   90.00
#
_symmetry.space_group_name_H-M   'P 1'
#
loop_
_entity.id
_entity.type
_entity.pdbx_description
1 polymer ?
#
loop_
_entity_poly.entity_id
_entity_poly.type
_entity_poly.pdbx_seq_one_letter_code
_entity_poly.pdbx_strand_id
1 'polypeptide(L)'
;MVGTILEEVTQQLLSVADIAYTAGCGLNTSEPWGAKTTYPPEWIQAYVREGYQANDPLLAYMCKGRGAVNWSDVPLDDNTRPMMEHARRLGLPHGTVYANIVQGSKCSVSVCHSKSVLDPEEIEILHRFTTVYALHHPRPTKTPKDEQQIQYLFLASNGASSAEMQHALGVSYRSLGILKKDAIDAMEAKTLPHAITTAIEANLI
;
A
#
# COMPACT_ATOMS: atom_id res chain seq x y z
N MET A 1 -21.44 8.68 -3.16
CA MET A 1 -20.65 9.93 -3.01
C MET A 1 -19.13 9.70 -3.09
N VAL A 2 -18.57 8.73 -2.39
CA VAL A 2 -17.09 8.49 -2.37
C VAL A 2 -16.55 8.07 -3.75
N GLY A 3 -17.30 7.29 -4.54
CA GLY A 3 -16.92 6.92 -5.92
C GLY A 3 -16.72 8.13 -6.84
N THR A 4 -17.60 9.12 -6.73
CA THR A 4 -17.53 10.35 -7.54
C THR A 4 -16.27 11.19 -7.25
N ILE A 5 -15.83 11.26 -5.99
CA ILE A 5 -14.63 12.02 -5.63
C ILE A 5 -13.36 11.34 -6.18
N LEU A 6 -13.27 10.01 -6.10
CA LEU A 6 -12.12 9.29 -6.68
C LEU A 6 -12.07 9.44 -8.20
N GLU A 7 -13.22 9.39 -8.87
CA GLU A 7 -13.32 9.62 -10.31
C GLU A 7 -12.83 11.02 -10.68
N GLU A 8 -13.28 12.04 -9.93
CA GLU A 8 -12.88 13.43 -10.16
C GLU A 8 -11.37 13.63 -10.01
N VAL A 9 -10.77 13.18 -8.90
CA VAL A 9 -9.33 13.31 -8.71
C VAL A 9 -8.52 12.45 -9.68
N THR A 10 -9.10 11.34 -10.17
CA THR A 10 -8.47 10.52 -11.21
C THR A 10 -8.47 11.26 -12.54
N GLN A 11 -9.53 11.95 -12.91
CA GLN A 11 -9.56 12.78 -14.12
C GLN A 11 -8.54 13.94 -14.03
N GLN A 12 -8.39 14.57 -12.87
CA GLN A 12 -7.35 15.56 -12.64
C GLN A 12 -5.95 14.95 -12.76
N LEU A 13 -5.73 13.75 -12.20
CA LEU A 13 -4.45 13.04 -12.36
C LEU A 13 -4.12 12.78 -13.83
N LEU A 14 -5.10 12.35 -14.64
CA LEU A 14 -4.90 12.04 -16.05
C LEU A 14 -4.53 13.27 -16.90
N SER A 15 -4.86 14.49 -16.43
CA SER A 15 -4.40 15.71 -17.11
C SER A 15 -2.92 16.02 -16.86
N VAL A 16 -2.35 15.45 -15.82
CA VAL A 16 -0.92 15.56 -15.44
C VAL A 16 -0.12 14.34 -15.92
N ALA A 17 -0.67 13.14 -15.70
CA ALA A 17 -0.11 11.87 -16.14
C ALA A 17 -0.56 11.56 -17.57
N ASP A 18 -0.20 12.42 -18.51
CA ASP A 18 -0.64 12.36 -19.92
C ASP A 18 -0.09 11.14 -20.69
N ILE A 19 0.88 10.40 -20.12
CA ILE A 19 1.42 9.18 -20.69
C ILE A 19 1.00 7.96 -19.87
N ALA A 20 1.34 7.89 -18.59
CA ALA A 20 1.02 6.76 -17.73
C ALA A 20 1.16 7.10 -16.24
N TYR A 21 0.56 6.26 -15.38
CA TYR A 21 0.83 6.30 -13.94
C TYR A 21 0.81 4.91 -13.31
N THR A 22 1.43 4.81 -12.14
CA THR A 22 1.22 3.70 -11.20
C THR A 22 0.94 4.26 -9.82
N ALA A 23 0.03 3.63 -9.09
CA ALA A 23 -0.31 4.01 -7.73
C ALA A 23 -0.41 2.76 -6.85
N GLY A 24 -0.22 2.93 -5.54
CA GLY A 24 -0.35 1.84 -4.57
C GLY A 24 -0.30 2.33 -3.14
N CYS A 25 -0.82 1.51 -2.25
CA CYS A 25 -0.87 1.71 -0.81
C CYS A 25 -0.13 0.59 -0.08
N GLY A 26 0.23 0.83 1.19
CA GLY A 26 0.94 -0.16 2.00
C GLY A 26 2.36 -0.44 1.55
N LEU A 27 2.98 0.47 0.82
CA LEU A 27 4.33 0.31 0.26
C LEU A 27 5.45 0.20 1.32
N ASN A 28 5.11 0.42 2.58
CA ASN A 28 5.98 0.20 3.74
C ASN A 28 5.72 -1.16 4.43
N THR A 29 4.94 -2.03 3.83
CA THR A 29 4.61 -3.37 4.35
C THR A 29 5.10 -4.46 3.40
N SER A 30 5.09 -5.72 3.85
CA SER A 30 5.41 -6.88 3.02
C SER A 30 4.33 -7.21 1.98
N GLU A 31 3.13 -6.66 2.14
CA GLU A 31 1.98 -6.92 1.29
C GLU A 31 1.32 -5.59 0.88
N PRO A 32 1.85 -4.89 -0.13
CA PRO A 32 1.21 -3.71 -0.70
C PRO A 32 -0.17 -4.04 -1.29
N TRP A 33 -1.08 -3.07 -1.24
CA TRP A 33 -2.44 -3.25 -1.79
C TRP A 33 -2.87 -2.05 -2.63
N GLY A 34 -4.02 -2.17 -3.28
CA GLY A 34 -4.57 -1.12 -4.13
C GLY A 34 -3.62 -0.76 -5.27
N ALA A 35 -2.84 -1.72 -5.76
CA ALA A 35 -1.92 -1.46 -6.87
C ALA A 35 -2.71 -1.26 -8.17
N LYS A 36 -2.39 -0.17 -8.88
CA LYS A 36 -2.93 0.16 -10.19
C LYS A 36 -1.83 0.73 -11.06
N THR A 37 -1.77 0.30 -12.32
CA THR A 37 -0.84 0.86 -13.30
C THR A 37 -1.51 1.00 -14.66
N THR A 38 -1.12 2.06 -15.38
CA THR A 38 -1.49 2.30 -16.78
C THR A 38 -0.26 2.32 -17.69
N TYR A 39 0.89 1.92 -17.18
CA TYR A 39 2.11 1.80 -17.98
C TYR A 39 1.93 0.78 -19.10
N PRO A 40 2.56 0.98 -20.27
CA PRO A 40 2.49 0.04 -21.39
C PRO A 40 2.90 -1.39 -20.98
N PRO A 41 2.20 -2.43 -21.45
CA PRO A 41 2.54 -3.81 -21.15
C PRO A 41 3.99 -4.18 -21.47
N GLU A 42 4.55 -3.62 -22.53
CA GLU A 42 5.94 -3.83 -22.94
C GLU A 42 6.93 -3.34 -21.88
N TRP A 43 6.62 -2.19 -21.25
CA TRP A 43 7.43 -1.69 -20.13
C TRP A 43 7.31 -2.60 -18.91
N ILE A 44 6.11 -3.00 -18.53
CA ILE A 44 5.89 -3.89 -17.37
C ILE A 44 6.63 -5.21 -17.55
N GLN A 45 6.54 -5.82 -18.75
CA GLN A 45 7.24 -7.07 -19.05
C GLN A 45 8.77 -6.89 -19.01
N ALA A 46 9.28 -5.82 -19.59
CA ALA A 46 10.70 -5.50 -19.53
C ALA A 46 11.18 -5.26 -18.10
N TYR A 47 10.43 -4.49 -17.30
CA TYR A 47 10.76 -4.18 -15.92
C TYR A 47 10.90 -5.44 -15.05
N VAL A 48 10.00 -6.41 -15.21
CA VAL A 48 10.06 -7.70 -14.50
C VAL A 48 11.17 -8.60 -15.05
N ARG A 49 11.28 -8.73 -16.37
CA ARG A 49 12.27 -9.60 -17.01
C ARG A 49 13.70 -9.21 -16.69
N GLU A 50 14.00 -7.91 -16.72
CA GLU A 50 15.33 -7.37 -16.44
C GLU A 50 15.61 -7.23 -14.93
N GLY A 51 14.61 -7.51 -14.07
CA GLY A 51 14.76 -7.44 -12.62
C GLY A 51 14.97 -6.03 -12.08
N TYR A 52 14.49 -5.00 -12.76
CA TYR A 52 14.72 -3.60 -12.41
C TYR A 52 14.21 -3.25 -11.00
N GLN A 53 13.16 -3.93 -10.51
CA GLN A 53 12.61 -3.71 -9.17
C GLN A 53 13.63 -3.85 -8.05
N ALA A 54 14.69 -4.63 -8.23
CA ALA A 54 15.70 -4.87 -7.19
C ALA A 54 16.52 -3.62 -6.86
N ASN A 55 16.73 -2.74 -7.86
CA ASN A 55 17.59 -1.56 -7.75
C ASN A 55 16.90 -0.26 -8.19
N ASP A 56 15.56 -0.26 -8.35
CA ASP A 56 14.82 0.92 -8.78
C ASP A 56 14.78 1.99 -7.69
N PRO A 57 15.47 3.13 -7.87
CA PRO A 57 15.50 4.21 -6.88
C PRO A 57 14.15 4.93 -6.77
N LEU A 58 13.32 4.90 -7.83
CA LEU A 58 11.97 5.48 -7.80
C LEU A 58 11.04 4.63 -6.95
N LEU A 59 11.11 3.29 -7.07
CA LEU A 59 10.39 2.38 -6.20
C LEU A 59 10.86 2.53 -4.73
N ALA A 60 12.16 2.66 -4.51
CA ALA A 60 12.70 2.94 -3.19
C ALA A 60 12.15 4.26 -2.60
N TYR A 61 12.02 5.32 -3.44
CA TYR A 61 11.41 6.57 -3.01
C TYR A 61 9.90 6.40 -2.74
N MET A 62 9.17 5.68 -3.56
CA MET A 62 7.76 5.34 -3.31
C MET A 62 7.58 4.67 -1.94
N CYS A 63 8.49 3.80 -1.55
CA CYS A 63 8.42 3.09 -0.27
C CYS A 63 8.87 3.94 0.94
N LYS A 64 9.85 4.82 0.79
CA LYS A 64 10.54 5.51 1.91
C LYS A 64 10.42 7.03 1.85
N GLY A 65 10.28 7.62 0.67
CA GLY A 65 10.25 9.06 0.45
C GLY A 65 9.00 9.75 1.01
N ARG A 66 8.97 11.08 0.93
CA ARG A 66 7.82 11.93 1.26
C ARG A 66 7.81 13.15 0.37
N GLY A 67 6.63 13.54 -0.11
CA GLY A 67 6.47 14.64 -1.07
C GLY A 67 6.79 14.20 -2.49
N ALA A 68 7.11 15.18 -3.35
CA ALA A 68 7.41 14.94 -4.76
C ALA A 68 8.92 14.82 -5.01
N VAL A 69 9.29 13.99 -5.99
CA VAL A 69 10.62 13.94 -6.59
C VAL A 69 10.48 13.67 -8.08
N ASN A 70 11.20 14.42 -8.90
CA ASN A 70 11.27 14.13 -10.34
C ASN A 70 12.22 12.98 -10.61
N TRP A 71 11.97 12.22 -11.65
CA TRP A 71 12.88 11.13 -12.07
C TRP A 71 14.29 11.63 -12.38
N SER A 72 14.39 12.86 -12.90
CA SER A 72 15.69 13.50 -13.19
C SER A 72 16.51 13.83 -11.94
N ASP A 73 15.87 14.01 -10.79
CA ASP A 73 16.51 14.46 -9.55
C ASP A 73 17.00 13.27 -8.70
N VAL A 74 16.61 12.05 -9.09
CA VAL A 74 17.05 10.82 -8.42
C VAL A 74 18.42 10.42 -8.96
N PRO A 75 19.42 10.23 -8.08
CA PRO A 75 20.76 9.81 -8.52
C PRO A 75 20.71 8.46 -9.23
N LEU A 76 21.29 8.40 -10.44
CA LEU A 76 21.40 7.18 -11.22
C LEU A 76 22.84 6.69 -11.16
N ASP A 77 23.00 5.44 -10.79
CA ASP A 77 24.25 4.68 -10.89
C ASP A 77 24.31 3.82 -12.17
N ASP A 78 25.36 3.04 -12.33
CA ASP A 78 25.55 2.19 -13.51
C ASP A 78 24.52 1.05 -13.59
N ASN A 79 23.85 0.69 -12.49
CA ASN A 79 22.82 -0.35 -12.48
C ASN A 79 21.45 0.21 -12.83
N THR A 80 21.17 1.47 -12.51
CA THR A 80 19.86 2.11 -12.66
C THR A 80 19.73 2.92 -13.94
N ARG A 81 20.86 3.43 -14.49
CA ARG A 81 20.88 4.16 -15.77
C ARG A 81 20.28 3.37 -16.95
N PRO A 82 20.59 2.06 -17.14
CA PRO A 82 20.00 1.26 -18.23
C PRO A 82 18.47 1.18 -18.14
N MET A 83 17.90 1.13 -16.93
CA MET A 83 16.45 1.13 -16.72
C MET A 83 15.81 2.42 -17.25
N MET A 84 16.36 3.58 -16.91
CA MET A 84 15.84 4.87 -17.35
C MET A 84 16.00 5.09 -18.86
N GLU A 85 17.10 4.59 -19.45
CA GLU A 85 17.29 4.61 -20.91
C GLU A 85 16.30 3.70 -21.62
N HIS A 86 16.01 2.52 -21.05
CA HIS A 86 14.99 1.62 -21.56
C HIS A 86 13.60 2.24 -21.50
N ALA A 87 13.23 2.87 -20.37
CA ALA A 87 11.98 3.59 -20.23
C ALA A 87 11.81 4.65 -21.32
N ARG A 88 12.85 5.49 -21.55
CA ARG A 88 12.82 6.52 -22.59
C ARG A 88 12.62 5.94 -24.00
N ARG A 89 13.27 4.80 -24.32
CA ARG A 89 13.08 4.14 -25.63
C ARG A 89 11.65 3.64 -25.85
N LEU A 90 10.93 3.33 -24.75
CA LEU A 90 9.52 2.92 -24.80
C LEU A 90 8.55 4.11 -24.65
N GLY A 91 9.01 5.36 -24.84
CA GLY A 91 8.15 6.53 -24.80
C GLY A 91 7.81 7.03 -23.41
N LEU A 92 8.62 6.74 -22.40
CA LEU A 92 8.47 7.18 -21.01
C LEU A 92 9.60 8.18 -20.68
N PRO A 93 9.50 9.46 -21.14
CA PRO A 93 10.62 10.39 -21.12
C PRO A 93 10.89 11.02 -19.76
N HIS A 94 9.84 11.41 -19.05
CA HIS A 94 9.88 12.16 -17.79
C HIS A 94 8.86 11.62 -16.81
N GLY A 95 9.08 11.87 -15.53
CA GLY A 95 8.09 11.52 -14.52
C GLY A 95 8.38 12.13 -13.17
N THR A 96 7.37 12.05 -12.31
CA THR A 96 7.40 12.52 -10.94
C THR A 96 6.78 11.47 -10.04
N VAL A 97 7.45 11.16 -8.93
CA VAL A 97 6.91 10.35 -7.85
C VAL A 97 6.39 11.27 -6.76
N TYR A 98 5.19 11.03 -6.28
CA TYR A 98 4.67 11.63 -5.05
C TYR A 98 4.37 10.55 -4.03
N ALA A 99 4.86 10.73 -2.81
CA ALA A 99 4.70 9.78 -1.72
C ALA A 99 4.19 10.46 -0.44
N ASN A 100 3.22 9.84 0.23
CA ASN A 100 2.64 10.35 1.47
C ASN A 100 2.32 9.21 2.45
N ILE A 101 2.01 9.58 3.69
CA ILE A 101 1.47 8.67 4.70
C ILE A 101 0.02 9.09 4.97
N VAL A 102 -0.92 8.20 4.70
CA VAL A 102 -2.34 8.40 4.92
C VAL A 102 -2.82 7.29 5.85
N GLN A 103 -3.42 7.67 6.99
CA GLN A 103 -3.87 6.72 8.03
C GLN A 103 -2.78 5.68 8.42
N GLY A 104 -1.54 6.13 8.59
CA GLY A 104 -0.41 5.27 8.94
C GLY A 104 0.15 4.40 7.81
N SER A 105 -0.47 4.40 6.65
CA SER A 105 -0.05 3.62 5.48
C SER A 105 0.70 4.47 4.47
N LYS A 106 1.78 3.95 3.93
CA LYS A 106 2.56 4.57 2.86
C LYS A 106 1.82 4.41 1.55
N CYS A 107 1.43 5.51 0.95
CA CYS A 107 0.78 5.55 -0.35
C CYS A 107 1.56 6.44 -1.30
N SER A 108 1.59 6.06 -2.57
CA SER A 108 2.37 6.76 -3.59
C SER A 108 1.72 6.68 -4.94
N VAL A 109 1.99 7.69 -5.76
CA VAL A 109 1.75 7.67 -7.20
C VAL A 109 3.05 8.05 -7.92
N SER A 110 3.37 7.32 -8.98
CA SER A 110 4.41 7.70 -9.95
C SER A 110 3.72 7.99 -11.28
N VAL A 111 3.89 9.19 -11.79
CA VAL A 111 3.33 9.63 -13.07
C VAL A 111 4.42 9.75 -14.11
N CYS A 112 4.10 9.37 -15.34
CA CYS A 112 4.91 9.66 -16.53
C CYS A 112 4.18 10.71 -17.36
N HIS A 113 4.92 11.74 -17.77
CA HIS A 113 4.36 12.90 -18.45
C HIS A 113 5.31 13.46 -19.53
N SER A 114 4.76 14.21 -20.47
CA SER A 114 5.50 14.83 -21.56
C SER A 114 6.34 16.05 -21.15
N LYS A 115 5.98 16.71 -20.05
CA LYS A 115 6.73 17.86 -19.49
C LYS A 115 8.04 17.38 -18.85
N SER A 116 9.04 18.24 -18.79
CA SER A 116 10.29 17.93 -18.08
C SER A 116 10.12 17.96 -16.55
N VAL A 117 9.30 18.89 -16.03
CA VAL A 117 9.03 19.07 -14.59
C VAL A 117 7.57 19.52 -14.42
N LEU A 118 6.94 19.07 -13.37
CA LEU A 118 5.60 19.52 -12.97
C LEU A 118 5.67 20.82 -12.15
N ASP A 119 4.69 21.68 -12.32
CA ASP A 119 4.54 22.88 -11.50
C ASP A 119 3.89 22.58 -10.13
N PRO A 120 3.86 23.55 -9.19
CA PRO A 120 3.30 23.36 -7.87
C PRO A 120 1.81 22.97 -7.85
N GLU A 121 1.00 23.43 -8.81
CA GLU A 121 -0.43 23.10 -8.90
C GLU A 121 -0.60 21.63 -9.34
N GLU A 122 0.23 21.19 -10.29
CA GLU A 122 0.26 19.79 -10.72
C GLU A 122 0.74 18.85 -9.61
N ILE A 123 1.71 19.26 -8.80
CA ILE A 123 2.14 18.52 -7.62
C ILE A 123 1.00 18.42 -6.59
N GLU A 124 0.20 19.44 -6.41
CA GLU A 124 -0.98 19.41 -5.53
C GLU A 124 -2.04 18.44 -6.04
N ILE A 125 -2.20 18.26 -7.36
CA ILE A 125 -3.05 17.21 -7.95
C ILE A 125 -2.55 15.83 -7.52
N LEU A 126 -1.24 15.56 -7.56
CA LEU A 126 -0.67 14.29 -7.09
C LEU A 126 -0.93 14.06 -5.60
N HIS A 127 -0.80 15.11 -4.78
CA HIS A 127 -1.11 15.06 -3.35
C HIS A 127 -2.57 14.67 -3.10
N ARG A 128 -3.50 15.36 -3.73
CA ARG A 128 -4.95 15.13 -3.59
C ARG A 128 -5.33 13.73 -4.07
N PHE A 129 -4.85 13.33 -5.24
CA PHE A 129 -5.07 11.99 -5.76
C PHE A 129 -4.57 10.92 -4.79
N THR A 130 -3.31 11.01 -4.34
CA THR A 130 -2.70 10.02 -3.43
C THR A 130 -3.50 9.90 -2.13
N THR A 131 -3.98 11.02 -1.59
CA THR A 131 -4.78 11.05 -0.36
C THR A 131 -6.15 10.39 -0.57
N VAL A 132 -6.90 10.79 -1.61
CA VAL A 132 -8.21 10.20 -1.91
C VAL A 132 -8.09 8.73 -2.29
N TYR A 133 -7.06 8.39 -3.07
CA TYR A 133 -6.79 7.00 -3.46
C TYR A 133 -6.56 6.10 -2.24
N ALA A 134 -5.77 6.57 -1.29
CA ALA A 134 -5.52 5.85 -0.04
C ALA A 134 -6.79 5.64 0.80
N LEU A 135 -7.65 6.66 0.89
CA LEU A 135 -8.93 6.57 1.61
C LEU A 135 -9.93 5.61 0.92
N HIS A 136 -9.81 5.48 -0.40
CA HIS A 136 -10.63 4.56 -1.21
C HIS A 136 -10.13 3.10 -1.19
N HIS A 137 -8.85 2.92 -0.87
CA HIS A 137 -8.22 1.61 -0.74
C HIS A 137 -7.73 1.47 0.71
N PRO A 138 -8.66 1.33 1.68
CA PRO A 138 -8.28 1.11 3.06
C PRO A 138 -7.44 -0.16 3.16
N ARG A 139 -6.57 -0.19 4.16
CA ARG A 139 -5.77 -1.37 4.42
C ARG A 139 -6.68 -2.60 4.50
N PRO A 140 -6.39 -3.66 3.73
CA PRO A 140 -7.11 -4.91 3.90
C PRO A 140 -6.91 -5.37 5.34
N THR A 141 -7.99 -5.50 6.09
CA THR A 141 -7.94 -6.19 7.37
C THR A 141 -7.60 -7.64 7.07
N LYS A 142 -6.51 -8.13 7.62
CA LYS A 142 -6.28 -9.59 7.64
C LYS A 142 -7.41 -10.15 8.48
N THR A 143 -8.41 -10.67 7.81
CA THR A 143 -9.45 -11.43 8.47
C THR A 143 -8.77 -12.66 9.06
N PRO A 144 -8.91 -12.96 10.36
CA PRO A 144 -8.50 -14.24 10.88
C PRO A 144 -9.10 -15.32 9.98
N LYS A 145 -8.26 -16.12 9.33
CA LYS A 145 -8.71 -17.18 8.43
C LYS A 145 -9.30 -18.36 9.21
N ASP A 146 -9.09 -18.36 10.51
CA ASP A 146 -9.48 -19.42 11.42
C ASP A 146 -10.64 -18.90 12.30
N GLU A 147 -11.76 -19.59 12.24
CA GLU A 147 -12.94 -19.34 13.07
C GLU A 147 -12.60 -19.34 14.56
N GLN A 148 -11.66 -20.18 14.98
CA GLN A 148 -11.19 -20.24 16.37
C GLN A 148 -10.47 -18.96 16.81
N GLN A 149 -9.76 -18.28 15.90
CA GLN A 149 -9.11 -17.00 16.19
C GLN A 149 -10.15 -15.89 16.41
N ILE A 150 -11.20 -15.87 15.62
CA ILE A 150 -12.33 -14.93 15.77
C ILE A 150 -13.03 -15.19 17.12
N GLN A 151 -13.36 -16.46 17.40
CA GLN A 151 -13.98 -16.84 18.67
C GLN A 151 -13.10 -16.51 19.87
N TYR A 152 -11.78 -16.70 19.75
CA TYR A 152 -10.83 -16.28 20.79
C TYR A 152 -10.91 -14.77 21.06
N LEU A 153 -10.85 -13.94 20.01
CA LEU A 153 -10.94 -12.48 20.15
C LEU A 153 -12.28 -12.05 20.74
N PHE A 154 -13.38 -12.67 20.31
CA PHE A 154 -14.71 -12.43 20.88
C PHE A 154 -14.79 -12.76 22.37
N LEU A 155 -14.32 -13.94 22.79
CA LEU A 155 -14.30 -14.33 24.19
C LEU A 155 -13.42 -13.41 25.04
N ALA A 156 -12.25 -13.03 24.50
CA ALA A 156 -11.32 -12.12 25.15
C ALA A 156 -11.92 -10.71 25.30
N SER A 157 -12.65 -10.21 24.31
CA SER A 157 -13.31 -8.91 24.36
C SER A 157 -14.42 -8.85 25.42
N ASN A 158 -15.05 -9.99 25.70
CA ASN A 158 -16.07 -10.15 26.75
C ASN A 158 -15.49 -10.48 28.12
N GLY A 159 -14.15 -10.45 28.28
CA GLY A 159 -13.50 -10.66 29.58
C GLY A 159 -13.48 -12.12 30.06
N ALA A 160 -13.67 -13.09 29.17
CA ALA A 160 -13.62 -14.50 29.54
C ALA A 160 -12.25 -14.88 30.11
N SER A 161 -12.24 -15.66 31.18
CA SER A 161 -11.02 -16.22 31.76
C SER A 161 -10.39 -17.30 30.86
N SER A 162 -9.11 -17.58 31.06
CA SER A 162 -8.42 -18.63 30.30
C SER A 162 -9.10 -20.00 30.43
N ALA A 163 -9.70 -20.32 31.58
CA ALA A 163 -10.41 -21.58 31.80
C ALA A 163 -11.70 -21.63 30.98
N GLU A 164 -12.48 -20.55 30.96
CA GLU A 164 -13.69 -20.43 30.15
C GLU A 164 -13.39 -20.51 28.68
N MET A 165 -12.32 -19.81 28.20
CA MET A 165 -11.87 -19.90 26.81
C MET A 165 -11.44 -21.31 26.41
N GLN A 166 -10.68 -22.01 27.28
CA GLN A 166 -10.29 -23.40 27.02
C GLN A 166 -11.51 -24.31 26.87
N HIS A 167 -12.50 -24.15 27.74
CA HIS A 167 -13.73 -24.93 27.69
C HIS A 167 -14.54 -24.61 26.42
N ALA A 168 -14.73 -23.33 26.12
CA ALA A 168 -15.53 -22.88 24.96
C ALA A 168 -14.91 -23.27 23.62
N LEU A 169 -13.57 -23.21 23.51
CA LEU A 169 -12.84 -23.50 22.27
C LEU A 169 -12.40 -24.98 22.18
N GLY A 170 -12.55 -25.74 23.20
CA GLY A 170 -12.13 -27.17 23.25
C GLY A 170 -10.60 -27.33 23.14
N VAL A 171 -9.81 -26.40 23.67
CA VAL A 171 -8.34 -26.38 23.51
C VAL A 171 -7.62 -26.49 24.84
N SER A 172 -6.38 -26.99 24.81
CA SER A 172 -5.50 -27.01 25.98
C SER A 172 -4.99 -25.60 26.31
N TYR A 173 -4.45 -25.40 27.54
CA TYR A 173 -3.82 -24.15 27.94
C TYR A 173 -2.67 -23.74 27.00
N ARG A 174 -1.86 -24.70 26.56
CA ARG A 174 -0.76 -24.45 25.60
C ARG A 174 -1.31 -24.02 24.24
N SER A 175 -2.33 -24.70 23.74
CA SER A 175 -2.98 -24.37 22.47
C SER A 175 -3.66 -23.00 22.53
N LEU A 176 -4.25 -22.62 23.67
CA LEU A 176 -4.82 -21.30 23.89
C LEU A 176 -3.76 -20.20 23.77
N GLY A 177 -2.54 -20.43 24.29
CA GLY A 177 -1.42 -19.50 24.15
C GLY A 177 -0.97 -19.32 22.70
N ILE A 178 -0.97 -20.40 21.91
CA ILE A 178 -0.66 -20.34 20.46
C ILE A 178 -1.77 -19.57 19.74
N LEU A 179 -3.04 -19.93 20.00
CA LEU A 179 -4.21 -19.29 19.39
C LEU A 179 -4.26 -17.78 19.68
N LYS A 180 -3.91 -17.37 20.92
CA LYS A 180 -3.74 -15.94 21.28
C LYS A 180 -2.72 -15.24 20.39
N LYS A 181 -1.54 -15.87 20.23
CA LYS A 181 -0.48 -15.29 19.40
C LYS A 181 -0.92 -15.19 17.94
N ASP A 182 -1.49 -16.28 17.41
CA ASP A 182 -1.92 -16.34 16.02
C ASP A 182 -3.05 -15.33 15.73
N ALA A 183 -3.98 -15.13 16.70
CA ALA A 183 -5.03 -14.13 16.59
C ALA A 183 -4.47 -12.67 16.61
N ILE A 184 -3.46 -12.41 17.45
CA ILE A 184 -2.77 -11.10 17.47
C ILE A 184 -2.02 -10.86 16.15
N ASP A 185 -1.30 -11.86 15.67
CA ASP A 185 -0.54 -11.80 14.43
C ASP A 185 -1.48 -11.66 13.21
N ALA A 186 -2.61 -12.38 13.20
CA ALA A 186 -3.63 -12.28 12.15
C ALA A 186 -4.28 -10.89 12.05
N MET A 187 -4.40 -10.19 13.19
CA MET A 187 -4.89 -8.80 13.23
C MET A 187 -3.77 -7.77 13.03
N GLU A 188 -2.53 -8.21 12.76
CA GLU A 188 -1.33 -7.35 12.66
C GLU A 188 -1.16 -6.42 13.87
N ALA A 189 -1.60 -6.88 15.02
CA ALA A 189 -1.59 -6.11 16.26
C ALA A 189 -0.31 -6.36 17.06
N LYS A 190 0.06 -5.42 17.93
CA LYS A 190 1.20 -5.57 18.85
C LYS A 190 0.78 -6.18 20.19
N THR A 191 -0.50 -6.05 20.54
CA THR A 191 -1.04 -6.49 21.82
C THR A 191 -2.46 -7.03 21.64
N LEU A 192 -2.94 -7.83 22.61
CA LEU A 192 -4.30 -8.32 22.56
C LEU A 192 -5.38 -7.21 22.56
N PRO A 193 -5.30 -6.17 23.39
CA PRO A 193 -6.24 -5.05 23.29
C PRO A 193 -6.26 -4.41 21.90
N HIS A 194 -5.10 -4.23 21.26
CA HIS A 194 -5.02 -3.71 19.90
C HIS A 194 -5.70 -4.67 18.90
N ALA A 195 -5.45 -5.98 19.02
CA ALA A 195 -6.10 -6.99 18.16
C ALA A 195 -7.63 -6.98 18.31
N ILE A 196 -8.14 -6.84 19.53
CA ILE A 196 -9.58 -6.74 19.81
C ILE A 196 -10.16 -5.48 19.17
N THR A 197 -9.54 -4.31 19.37
CA THR A 197 -10.01 -3.04 18.76
C THR A 197 -10.05 -3.15 17.24
N THR A 198 -9.00 -3.69 16.63
CA THR A 198 -8.94 -3.89 15.17
C THR A 198 -10.02 -4.87 14.69
N ALA A 199 -10.31 -5.93 15.45
CA ALA A 199 -11.35 -6.88 15.10
C ALA A 199 -12.76 -6.27 15.17
N ILE A 200 -13.02 -5.40 16.17
CA ILE A 200 -14.28 -4.65 16.29
C ILE A 200 -14.43 -3.66 15.10
N GLU A 201 -13.39 -2.88 14.79
CA GLU A 201 -13.39 -1.95 13.66
C GLU A 201 -13.61 -2.64 12.31
N ALA A 202 -13.17 -3.90 12.20
CA ALA A 202 -13.37 -4.75 11.02
C ALA A 202 -14.72 -5.49 11.01
N ASN A 203 -15.59 -5.30 12.03
CA ASN A 203 -16.86 -6.01 12.23
C ASN A 203 -16.69 -7.57 12.24
N LEU A 204 -15.62 -8.05 12.83
CA LEU A 204 -15.35 -9.51 12.98
C LEU A 204 -15.92 -10.05 14.29
N ILE A 205 -16.01 -9.22 15.31
CA ILE A 205 -16.54 -9.51 16.63
C ILE A 205 -17.40 -8.35 17.13
#